data_83e4e05f743e460b5829bfee8c3dd1af
#
_entry.id   83e4e05f743e460b5829bfee8c3dd1af
#
_cell.length_a   1.000
_cell.length_b   1.000
_cell.length_c   1.000
_cell.angle_alpha   90.00
_cell.angle_beta   90.00
_cell.angle_gamma   90.00
#
_symmetry.space_group_name_H-M   'P 1'
#
loop_
_entity.id
_entity.type
_entity.pdbx_description
1 polymer ?
#
loop_
_entity_poly.entity_id
_entity_poly.type
_entity_poly.pdbx_seq_one_letter_code
_entity_poly.pdbx_strand_id
1 'polypeptide(L)'
;MKYRSKQEVSPITDLVDRSRVLVIVEGTNDIEFLRRISLILNAHNRELPNLAAMENQGEIIFVPFGGNNLPSWTHRFAALGKPEFFLLDHEIPPEAERRQEAAEMINQRPGCLAKITEKRSLENYLHPRAIQQVGKIDVAFGDFDPVGTMVAKKLYESGIVDKPWELLSRRFQSRMISRTKRWLNSVVVSQMTSDLIEQRDPDGEIASWLTAIGQLAQSI
;
A
#
# COMPACT_ATOMS: atom_id res chain seq x y z
N MET A 1 22.65 -34.67 37.09
CA MET A 1 21.36 -34.10 36.58
C MET A 1 21.63 -32.75 35.99
N LYS A 2 21.64 -32.63 34.65
CA LYS A 2 21.85 -31.36 33.95
C LYS A 2 20.48 -30.77 33.62
N TYR A 3 20.11 -29.69 34.27
CA TYR A 3 18.96 -28.88 33.92
C TYR A 3 19.25 -28.19 32.56
N ARG A 4 18.62 -28.63 31.50
CA ARG A 4 18.45 -27.88 30.27
C ARG A 4 17.40 -26.82 30.54
N SER A 5 17.79 -25.57 30.72
CA SER A 5 16.91 -24.43 30.66
C SER A 5 16.28 -24.37 29.27
N LYS A 6 14.97 -24.61 29.14
CA LYS A 6 14.21 -24.19 27.99
C LYS A 6 14.28 -22.66 27.96
N GLN A 7 15.04 -22.11 27.04
CA GLN A 7 14.90 -20.69 26.71
C GLN A 7 13.48 -20.52 26.16
N GLU A 8 12.62 -19.84 26.90
CA GLU A 8 11.37 -19.33 26.38
C GLU A 8 11.71 -18.24 25.36
N VAL A 9 11.60 -18.57 24.08
CA VAL A 9 11.74 -17.62 22.98
C VAL A 9 10.59 -16.62 23.10
N SER A 10 10.93 -15.33 23.14
CA SER A 10 9.93 -14.27 23.18
C SER A 10 8.99 -14.40 21.94
N PRO A 11 7.66 -14.22 22.09
CA PRO A 11 6.72 -14.26 20.96
C PRO A 11 7.11 -13.35 19.79
N ILE A 12 7.76 -12.23 20.08
CA ILE A 12 8.26 -11.28 19.06
C ILE A 12 9.45 -11.87 18.28
N THR A 13 10.36 -12.57 18.94
CA THR A 13 11.51 -13.21 18.29
C THR A 13 11.04 -14.30 17.33
N ASP A 14 10.04 -15.10 17.74
CA ASP A 14 9.46 -16.15 16.91
C ASP A 14 8.79 -15.59 15.63
N LEU A 15 8.15 -14.41 15.72
CA LEU A 15 7.51 -13.76 14.58
C LEU A 15 8.56 -13.23 13.56
N VAL A 16 9.64 -12.63 14.04
CA VAL A 16 10.73 -12.17 13.17
C VAL A 16 11.44 -13.36 12.50
N ASP A 17 11.64 -14.45 13.23
CA ASP A 17 12.29 -15.65 12.69
C ASP A 17 11.44 -16.35 11.62
N ARG A 18 10.13 -16.32 11.74
CA ARG A 18 9.18 -16.88 10.74
C ARG A 18 9.02 -15.98 9.53
N SER A 19 9.19 -14.68 9.68
CA SER A 19 9.01 -13.75 8.57
C SER A 19 10.01 -14.03 7.46
N ARG A 20 9.48 -14.16 6.25
CA ARG A 20 10.27 -14.43 5.04
C ARG A 20 10.53 -13.15 4.24
N VAL A 21 9.62 -12.18 4.29
CA VAL A 21 9.72 -10.92 3.53
C VAL A 21 9.24 -9.74 4.37
N LEU A 22 9.95 -8.62 4.28
CA LEU A 22 9.49 -7.32 4.75
C LEU A 22 8.83 -6.58 3.58
N VAL A 23 7.56 -6.21 3.71
CA VAL A 23 6.82 -5.43 2.72
C VAL A 23 6.76 -3.99 3.20
N ILE A 24 7.56 -3.14 2.59
CA ILE A 24 7.80 -1.76 3.01
C ILE A 24 6.98 -0.82 2.14
N VAL A 25 6.12 -0.04 2.76
CA VAL A 25 5.16 0.86 2.09
C VAL A 25 5.17 2.24 2.75
N GLU A 26 4.54 3.23 2.11
CA GLU A 26 4.53 4.59 2.65
C GLU A 26 3.82 4.70 4.00
N GLY A 27 2.63 4.13 4.09
CA GLY A 27 1.78 4.30 5.25
C GLY A 27 0.84 3.15 5.54
N THR A 28 0.08 3.31 6.61
CA THR A 28 -0.91 2.30 7.02
C THR A 28 -2.09 2.17 6.06
N ASN A 29 -2.38 3.21 5.27
CA ASN A 29 -3.40 3.15 4.24
C ASN A 29 -3.01 2.17 3.13
N ASP A 30 -1.73 2.15 2.76
CA ASP A 30 -1.21 1.26 1.71
C ASP A 30 -1.24 -0.20 2.16
N ILE A 31 -0.98 -0.44 3.44
CA ILE A 31 -1.14 -1.76 4.06
C ILE A 31 -2.59 -2.24 3.92
N GLU A 32 -3.56 -1.39 4.28
CA GLU A 32 -4.97 -1.73 4.16
C GLU A 32 -5.40 -1.98 2.71
N PHE A 33 -4.91 -1.15 1.77
CA PHE A 33 -5.14 -1.36 0.34
C PHE A 33 -4.62 -2.73 -0.10
N LEU A 34 -3.35 -3.03 0.17
CA LEU A 34 -2.71 -4.28 -0.26
C LEU A 34 -3.37 -5.52 0.35
N ARG A 35 -3.74 -5.49 1.62
CA ARG A 35 -4.48 -6.58 2.28
C ARG A 35 -5.78 -6.89 1.56
N ARG A 36 -6.57 -5.86 1.24
CA ARG A 36 -7.91 -6.01 0.65
C ARG A 36 -7.84 -6.38 -0.82
N ILE A 37 -6.99 -5.70 -1.59
CA ILE A 37 -6.85 -5.97 -3.01
C ILE A 37 -6.29 -7.39 -3.26
N SER A 38 -5.32 -7.82 -2.45
CA SER A 38 -4.78 -9.19 -2.55
C SER A 38 -5.82 -10.26 -2.21
N LEU A 39 -6.70 -10.00 -1.25
CA LEU A 39 -7.80 -10.90 -0.92
C LEU A 39 -8.78 -11.04 -2.09
N ILE A 40 -9.14 -9.93 -2.74
CA ILE A 40 -10.06 -9.93 -3.90
C ILE A 40 -9.43 -10.70 -5.07
N LEU A 41 -8.18 -10.39 -5.41
CA LEU A 41 -7.48 -11.04 -6.52
C LEU A 41 -7.21 -12.52 -6.25
N ASN A 42 -6.81 -12.90 -5.03
CA ASN A 42 -6.64 -14.32 -4.66
C ASN A 42 -7.97 -15.09 -4.70
N ALA A 43 -9.10 -14.46 -4.38
CA ALA A 43 -10.41 -15.11 -4.50
C ALA A 43 -10.75 -15.45 -5.96
N HIS A 44 -10.32 -14.61 -6.90
CA HIS A 44 -10.51 -14.78 -8.34
C HIS A 44 -9.44 -15.72 -8.95
N ASN A 45 -8.17 -15.52 -8.60
CA ASN A 45 -7.06 -16.36 -9.03
C ASN A 45 -6.22 -16.82 -7.82
N ARG A 46 -6.30 -18.11 -7.49
CA ARG A 46 -5.64 -18.72 -6.34
C ARG A 46 -4.11 -18.78 -6.43
N GLU A 47 -3.53 -18.56 -7.59
CA GLU A 47 -2.09 -18.48 -7.78
C GLU A 47 -1.51 -17.16 -7.22
N LEU A 48 -2.33 -16.10 -7.14
CA LEU A 48 -1.91 -14.84 -6.56
C LEU A 48 -1.90 -14.91 -5.03
N PRO A 49 -0.86 -14.40 -4.37
CA PRO A 49 -0.76 -14.40 -2.91
C PRO A 49 -1.88 -13.60 -2.24
N ASN A 50 -2.41 -14.12 -1.13
CA ASN A 50 -3.25 -13.38 -0.21
C ASN A 50 -2.37 -12.78 0.89
N LEU A 51 -2.00 -11.52 0.76
CA LEU A 51 -1.08 -10.87 1.69
C LEU A 51 -1.63 -10.78 3.12
N ALA A 52 -2.95 -10.63 3.29
CA ALA A 52 -3.56 -10.65 4.62
C ALA A 52 -3.41 -12.03 5.30
N ALA A 53 -3.54 -13.11 4.54
CA ALA A 53 -3.32 -14.47 5.06
C ALA A 53 -1.84 -14.69 5.40
N MET A 54 -0.92 -14.30 4.51
CA MET A 54 0.52 -14.41 4.73
C MET A 54 0.99 -13.64 5.97
N GLU A 55 0.46 -12.44 6.19
CA GLU A 55 0.75 -11.64 7.38
C GLU A 55 0.24 -12.34 8.66
N ASN A 56 -1.00 -12.85 8.66
CA ASN A 56 -1.56 -13.59 9.79
C ASN A 56 -0.77 -14.87 10.12
N GLN A 57 -0.13 -15.47 9.11
CA GLN A 57 0.73 -16.65 9.27
C GLN A 57 2.17 -16.26 9.70
N GLY A 58 2.47 -14.97 9.73
CA GLY A 58 3.81 -14.45 10.03
C GLY A 58 4.82 -14.61 8.91
N GLU A 59 4.38 -14.92 7.69
CA GLU A 59 5.26 -15.07 6.52
C GLU A 59 5.76 -13.73 5.99
N ILE A 60 4.97 -12.67 6.12
CA ILE A 60 5.34 -11.31 5.78
C ILE A 60 5.12 -10.36 6.94
N ILE A 61 5.88 -9.28 6.96
CA ILE A 61 5.68 -8.16 7.89
C ILE A 61 5.53 -6.89 7.06
N PHE A 62 4.42 -6.18 7.24
CA PHE A 62 4.27 -4.84 6.68
C PHE A 62 4.98 -3.79 7.52
N VAL A 63 5.73 -2.91 6.85
CA VAL A 63 6.49 -1.84 7.50
C VAL A 63 6.16 -0.50 6.85
N PRO A 64 5.41 0.40 7.52
CA PRO A 64 5.18 1.74 7.03
C PRO A 64 6.38 2.65 7.34
N PHE A 65 6.95 3.31 6.32
CA PHE A 65 8.12 4.18 6.52
C PHE A 65 7.78 5.67 6.77
N GLY A 66 6.53 6.10 6.58
CA GLY A 66 6.07 7.43 6.92
C GLY A 66 6.33 8.52 5.87
N GLY A 67 6.60 8.16 4.64
CA GLY A 67 6.60 9.04 3.44
C GLY A 67 7.79 9.98 3.27
N ASN A 68 8.19 10.74 4.28
CA ASN A 68 9.08 11.89 4.10
C ASN A 68 10.59 11.60 4.19
N ASN A 69 11.02 10.37 4.49
CA ASN A 69 12.44 10.07 4.72
C ASN A 69 12.89 8.77 4.06
N LEU A 70 12.42 8.53 2.85
CA LEU A 70 12.73 7.33 2.09
C LEU A 70 14.24 7.00 2.01
N PRO A 71 15.17 7.96 1.78
CA PRO A 71 16.60 7.64 1.75
C PRO A 71 17.13 6.96 3.01
N SER A 72 16.59 7.30 4.19
CA SER A 72 16.98 6.65 5.44
C SER A 72 16.45 5.23 5.60
N TRP A 73 15.50 4.83 4.75
CA TRP A 73 14.89 3.51 4.79
C TRP A 73 15.51 2.51 3.81
N THR A 74 16.24 2.99 2.79
CA THR A 74 16.82 2.14 1.75
C THR A 74 17.74 1.04 2.28
N HIS A 75 18.33 1.21 3.49
CA HIS A 75 19.23 0.24 4.14
C HIS A 75 18.83 -0.11 5.57
N ARG A 76 17.68 0.37 6.05
CA ARG A 76 17.33 0.31 7.47
C ARG A 76 17.26 -1.11 8.02
N PHE A 77 16.79 -2.04 7.23
CA PHE A 77 16.62 -3.43 7.63
C PHE A 77 17.69 -4.39 7.08
N ALA A 78 18.70 -3.88 6.40
CA ALA A 78 19.75 -4.69 5.80
C ALA A 78 20.42 -5.66 6.81
N ALA A 79 20.58 -5.24 8.06
CA ALA A 79 21.15 -6.07 9.12
C ALA A 79 20.27 -7.30 9.49
N LEU A 80 19.00 -7.32 9.12
CA LEU A 80 18.11 -8.47 9.36
C LEU A 80 18.35 -9.61 8.37
N GLY A 81 19.03 -9.35 7.24
CA GLY A 81 19.26 -10.33 6.19
C GLY A 81 17.99 -10.93 5.58
N LYS A 82 16.87 -10.22 5.67
CA LYS A 82 15.58 -10.64 5.10
C LYS A 82 15.37 -10.02 3.73
N PRO A 83 14.71 -10.69 2.79
CA PRO A 83 14.23 -10.06 1.57
C PRO A 83 13.31 -8.88 1.87
N GLU A 84 13.43 -7.84 1.07
CA GLU A 84 12.67 -6.61 1.24
C GLU A 84 11.93 -6.27 -0.07
N PHE A 85 10.64 -6.05 0.01
CA PHE A 85 9.84 -5.51 -1.09
C PHE A 85 9.37 -4.10 -0.74
N PHE A 86 9.73 -3.13 -1.56
CA PHE A 86 9.28 -1.74 -1.43
C PHE A 86 8.23 -1.43 -2.49
N LEU A 87 7.09 -0.88 -2.08
CA LEU A 87 6.12 -0.28 -2.98
C LEU A 87 6.08 1.22 -2.73
N LEU A 88 6.42 1.98 -3.76
CA LEU A 88 6.54 3.44 -3.71
C LEU A 88 5.51 4.05 -4.65
N ASP A 89 4.77 5.04 -4.19
CA ASP A 89 3.89 5.84 -5.05
C ASP A 89 4.73 6.57 -6.10
N HIS A 90 4.24 6.67 -7.34
CA HIS A 90 4.94 7.40 -8.41
C HIS A 90 5.13 8.87 -8.06
N GLU A 91 4.09 9.47 -7.48
CA GLU A 91 4.02 10.89 -7.19
C GLU A 91 4.24 11.80 -8.43
N ILE A 92 4.52 13.07 -8.21
CA ILE A 92 4.88 14.05 -9.25
C ILE A 92 6.18 14.74 -8.87
N PRO A 93 6.94 15.30 -9.84
CA PRO A 93 8.16 16.04 -9.54
C PRO A 93 7.95 17.13 -8.46
N PRO A 94 8.93 17.34 -7.57
CA PRO A 94 10.26 16.69 -7.50
C PRO A 94 10.31 15.37 -6.72
N GLU A 95 9.18 14.88 -6.19
CA GLU A 95 9.16 13.65 -5.38
C GLU A 95 9.39 12.41 -6.24
N ALA A 96 8.92 12.40 -7.49
CA ALA A 96 9.10 11.29 -8.43
C ALA A 96 10.59 10.94 -8.64
N GLU A 97 11.45 11.94 -8.81
CA GLU A 97 12.89 11.74 -9.03
C GLU A 97 13.56 11.10 -7.79
N ARG A 98 13.19 11.58 -6.59
CA ARG A 98 13.72 11.01 -5.33
C ARG A 98 13.31 9.56 -5.13
N ARG A 99 12.11 9.20 -5.59
CA ARG A 99 11.63 7.82 -5.51
C ARG A 99 12.35 6.92 -6.49
N GLN A 100 12.62 7.42 -7.68
CA GLN A 100 13.40 6.71 -8.67
C GLN A 100 14.83 6.42 -8.17
N GLU A 101 15.52 7.42 -7.64
CA GLU A 101 16.86 7.26 -7.05
C GLU A 101 16.85 6.23 -5.91
N ALA A 102 15.86 6.30 -5.02
CA ALA A 102 15.74 5.36 -3.91
C ALA A 102 15.45 3.93 -4.41
N ALA A 103 14.58 3.77 -5.40
CA ALA A 103 14.28 2.47 -5.98
C ALA A 103 15.52 1.84 -6.65
N GLU A 104 16.32 2.62 -7.35
CA GLU A 104 17.58 2.18 -7.95
C GLU A 104 18.57 1.71 -6.88
N MET A 105 18.72 2.45 -5.77
CA MET A 105 19.58 2.05 -4.65
C MET A 105 19.11 0.74 -3.99
N ILE A 106 17.80 0.57 -3.80
CA ILE A 106 17.22 -0.64 -3.22
C ILE A 106 17.45 -1.84 -4.16
N ASN A 107 17.20 -1.67 -5.46
CA ASN A 107 17.31 -2.73 -6.44
C ASN A 107 18.77 -3.22 -6.69
N GLN A 108 19.76 -2.46 -6.24
CA GLN A 108 21.17 -2.91 -6.24
C GLN A 108 21.48 -3.88 -5.08
N ARG A 109 20.60 -4.01 -4.09
CA ARG A 109 20.79 -4.87 -2.93
C ARG A 109 20.27 -6.29 -3.20
N PRO A 110 21.07 -7.35 -2.91
CA PRO A 110 20.61 -8.72 -3.05
C PRO A 110 19.36 -9.01 -2.20
N GLY A 111 18.37 -9.67 -2.80
CA GLY A 111 17.11 -10.01 -2.12
C GLY A 111 16.17 -8.83 -1.88
N CYS A 112 16.46 -7.66 -2.42
CA CYS A 112 15.61 -6.48 -2.31
C CYS A 112 15.00 -6.11 -3.67
N LEU A 113 13.73 -5.70 -3.67
CA LEU A 113 13.03 -5.25 -4.85
C LEU A 113 12.19 -4.02 -4.53
N ALA A 114 12.41 -2.93 -5.23
CA ALA A 114 11.55 -1.76 -5.21
C ALA A 114 10.74 -1.67 -6.50
N LYS A 115 9.45 -1.41 -6.36
CA LYS A 115 8.53 -1.07 -7.44
C LYS A 115 7.98 0.34 -7.19
N ILE A 116 7.94 1.14 -8.24
CA ILE A 116 7.25 2.42 -8.26
C ILE A 116 5.95 2.19 -9.00
N THR A 117 4.84 2.66 -8.47
CA THR A 117 3.53 2.53 -9.13
C THR A 117 3.52 3.27 -10.47
N GLU A 118 2.88 2.71 -11.50
CA GLU A 118 2.70 3.39 -12.79
C GLU A 118 1.74 4.58 -12.69
N LYS A 119 0.80 4.52 -11.73
CA LYS A 119 -0.11 5.63 -11.41
C LYS A 119 0.43 6.45 -10.24
N ARG A 120 -0.08 7.67 -10.09
CA ARG A 120 0.39 8.61 -9.09
C ARG A 120 0.43 8.04 -7.66
N SER A 121 -0.61 7.32 -7.26
CA SER A 121 -0.74 6.70 -5.93
C SER A 121 -1.71 5.53 -5.97
N LEU A 122 -1.77 4.74 -4.89
CA LEU A 122 -2.66 3.58 -4.81
C LEU A 122 -4.13 3.93 -4.98
N GLU A 123 -4.57 5.14 -4.58
CA GLU A 123 -5.94 5.57 -4.80
C GLU A 123 -6.33 5.67 -6.29
N ASN A 124 -5.35 5.84 -7.20
CA ASN A 124 -5.60 5.91 -8.63
C ASN A 124 -5.95 4.54 -9.25
N TYR A 125 -5.72 3.43 -8.55
CA TYR A 125 -6.16 2.09 -8.96
C TYR A 125 -7.61 1.79 -8.57
N LEU A 126 -8.24 2.63 -7.76
CA LEU A 126 -9.65 2.46 -7.41
C LEU A 126 -10.54 2.83 -8.62
N HIS A 127 -11.61 2.06 -8.82
CA HIS A 127 -12.56 2.37 -9.87
C HIS A 127 -13.62 3.37 -9.37
N PRO A 128 -14.01 4.40 -10.18
CA PRO A 128 -15.02 5.39 -9.80
C PRO A 128 -16.35 4.77 -9.33
N ARG A 129 -16.77 3.64 -9.91
CA ARG A 129 -17.97 2.91 -9.47
C ARG A 129 -17.90 2.45 -8.03
N ALA A 130 -16.74 2.00 -7.55
CA ALA A 130 -16.59 1.60 -6.16
C ALA A 130 -16.74 2.81 -5.22
N ILE A 131 -16.23 3.99 -5.61
CA ILE A 131 -16.42 5.25 -4.88
C ILE A 131 -17.89 5.65 -4.87
N GLN A 132 -18.57 5.61 -6.03
CA GLN A 132 -19.98 5.94 -6.15
C GLN A 132 -20.87 5.03 -5.31
N GLN A 133 -20.57 3.73 -5.30
CA GLN A 133 -21.36 2.75 -4.56
C GLN A 133 -21.45 3.06 -3.06
N VAL A 134 -20.36 3.53 -2.46
CA VAL A 134 -20.28 3.81 -1.02
C VAL A 134 -20.49 5.29 -0.71
N GLY A 135 -19.86 6.17 -1.49
CA GLY A 135 -19.86 7.62 -1.25
C GLY A 135 -21.07 8.34 -1.81
N LYS A 136 -21.84 7.70 -2.70
CA LYS A 136 -22.97 8.30 -3.43
C LYS A 136 -22.59 9.58 -4.16
N ILE A 137 -21.34 9.67 -4.61
CA ILE A 137 -20.78 10.79 -5.37
C ILE A 137 -20.24 10.28 -6.70
N ASP A 138 -20.41 11.07 -7.75
CA ASP A 138 -19.79 10.84 -9.04
C ASP A 138 -18.47 11.58 -9.12
N VAL A 139 -17.39 10.84 -9.38
CA VAL A 139 -16.04 11.38 -9.56
C VAL A 139 -15.39 10.68 -10.75
N ALA A 140 -14.73 11.46 -11.61
CA ALA A 140 -13.88 10.97 -12.68
C ALA A 140 -12.46 11.45 -12.46
N PHE A 141 -11.48 10.59 -12.67
CA PHE A 141 -10.07 10.92 -12.50
C PHE A 141 -9.18 10.02 -13.38
N GLY A 142 -8.06 10.59 -13.78
CA GLY A 142 -6.99 9.90 -14.49
C GLY A 142 -5.92 9.32 -13.56
N ASP A 143 -4.87 8.84 -14.20
CA ASP A 143 -3.81 8.10 -13.48
C ASP A 143 -2.90 8.99 -12.62
N PHE A 144 -2.85 10.31 -12.90
CA PHE A 144 -2.02 11.26 -12.16
C PHE A 144 -2.81 12.32 -11.39
N ASP A 145 -4.13 12.19 -11.34
CA ASP A 145 -4.97 13.10 -10.57
C ASP A 145 -4.82 12.90 -9.06
N PRO A 146 -4.96 13.95 -8.25
CA PRO A 146 -4.91 13.86 -6.79
C PRO A 146 -6.23 13.30 -6.22
N VAL A 147 -6.48 12.00 -6.42
CA VAL A 147 -7.77 11.34 -6.12
C VAL A 147 -8.25 11.62 -4.70
N GLY A 148 -7.37 11.49 -3.70
CA GLY A 148 -7.72 11.75 -2.30
C GLY A 148 -8.26 13.16 -2.08
N THR A 149 -7.70 14.17 -2.77
CA THR A 149 -8.15 15.56 -2.70
C THR A 149 -9.46 15.77 -3.44
N MET A 150 -9.59 15.24 -4.66
CA MET A 150 -10.79 15.37 -5.49
C MET A 150 -12.01 14.75 -4.80
N VAL A 151 -11.84 13.55 -4.26
CA VAL A 151 -12.91 12.85 -3.55
C VAL A 151 -13.25 13.55 -2.23
N ALA A 152 -12.26 14.06 -1.48
CA ALA A 152 -12.49 14.81 -0.26
C ALA A 152 -13.31 16.09 -0.52
N LYS A 153 -12.95 16.83 -1.57
CA LYS A 153 -13.69 18.02 -2.02
C LYS A 153 -15.12 17.65 -2.39
N LYS A 154 -15.31 16.63 -3.23
CA LYS A 154 -16.63 16.19 -3.70
C LYS A 154 -17.54 15.71 -2.57
N LEU A 155 -17.00 14.95 -1.61
CA LEU A 155 -17.73 14.53 -0.40
C LEU A 155 -18.12 15.73 0.46
N TYR A 156 -17.24 16.70 0.63
CA TYR A 156 -17.55 17.93 1.35
C TYR A 156 -18.69 18.69 0.67
N GLU A 157 -18.61 18.91 -0.65
CA GLU A 157 -19.59 19.66 -1.44
C GLU A 157 -20.93 18.95 -1.61
N SER A 158 -21.00 17.62 -1.40
CA SER A 158 -22.26 16.87 -1.43
C SER A 158 -23.11 17.04 -0.17
N GLY A 159 -22.55 17.60 0.90
CA GLY A 159 -23.26 17.93 2.13
C GLY A 159 -23.83 19.34 2.13
N ILE A 160 -24.48 19.70 3.25
CA ILE A 160 -24.88 21.09 3.50
C ILE A 160 -23.62 21.83 3.97
N VAL A 161 -23.13 22.74 3.14
CA VAL A 161 -21.88 23.45 3.39
C VAL A 161 -22.10 24.97 3.46
N ASP A 162 -21.52 25.61 4.48
CA ASP A 162 -21.60 27.05 4.68
C ASP A 162 -20.56 27.83 3.87
N LYS A 163 -19.48 27.17 3.46
CA LYS A 163 -18.33 27.78 2.77
C LYS A 163 -17.83 26.92 1.62
N PRO A 164 -17.40 27.52 0.50
CA PRO A 164 -16.69 26.81 -0.57
C PRO A 164 -15.43 26.13 -0.04
N TRP A 165 -15.06 25.00 -0.66
CA TRP A 165 -13.86 24.23 -0.29
C TRP A 165 -12.60 25.09 -0.26
N GLU A 166 -12.42 25.99 -1.22
CA GLU A 166 -11.25 26.86 -1.39
C GLU A 166 -11.07 27.86 -0.23
N LEU A 167 -12.14 28.20 0.46
CA LEU A 167 -12.15 29.12 1.60
C LEU A 167 -11.93 28.42 2.94
N LEU A 168 -11.82 27.09 2.95
CA LEU A 168 -11.51 26.34 4.16
C LEU A 168 -10.03 26.47 4.51
N SER A 169 -9.73 26.40 5.81
CA SER A 169 -8.34 26.41 6.26
C SER A 169 -7.59 25.18 5.71
N ARG A 170 -6.29 25.35 5.38
CA ARG A 170 -5.42 24.26 4.95
C ARG A 170 -5.43 23.08 5.93
N ARG A 171 -5.48 23.36 7.23
CA ARG A 171 -5.56 22.33 8.27
C ARG A 171 -6.83 21.48 8.17
N PHE A 172 -7.97 22.12 7.89
CA PHE A 172 -9.24 21.43 7.72
C PHE A 172 -9.21 20.57 6.44
N GLN A 173 -8.78 21.14 5.31
CA GLN A 173 -8.63 20.42 4.05
C GLN A 173 -7.73 19.19 4.21
N SER A 174 -6.53 19.35 4.82
CA SER A 174 -5.60 18.24 5.05
C SER A 174 -6.20 17.14 5.91
N ARG A 175 -6.97 17.50 6.94
CA ARG A 175 -7.68 16.53 7.79
C ARG A 175 -8.74 15.75 6.99
N MET A 176 -9.51 16.46 6.17
CA MET A 176 -10.52 15.83 5.30
C MET A 176 -9.86 14.89 4.30
N ILE A 177 -8.81 15.33 3.62
CA ILE A 177 -8.04 14.51 2.67
C ILE A 177 -7.50 13.25 3.36
N SER A 178 -6.89 13.38 4.53
CA SER A 178 -6.36 12.24 5.28
C SER A 178 -7.45 11.22 5.68
N ARG A 179 -8.62 11.71 6.09
CA ARG A 179 -9.78 10.85 6.40
C ARG A 179 -10.30 10.15 5.13
N THR A 180 -10.36 10.89 4.04
CA THR A 180 -10.81 10.36 2.74
C THR A 180 -9.83 9.30 2.21
N LYS A 181 -8.53 9.53 2.27
CA LYS A 181 -7.54 8.51 1.90
C LYS A 181 -7.71 7.22 2.71
N ARG A 182 -7.89 7.32 4.02
CA ARG A 182 -8.17 6.15 4.87
C ARG A 182 -9.45 5.43 4.43
N TRP A 183 -10.52 6.17 4.17
CA TRP A 183 -11.79 5.60 3.72
C TRP A 183 -11.67 4.94 2.34
N LEU A 184 -10.95 5.55 1.39
CA LEU A 184 -10.66 4.99 0.07
C LEU A 184 -9.94 3.65 0.17
N ASN A 185 -8.86 3.60 0.95
CA ASN A 185 -8.01 2.42 1.10
C ASN A 185 -8.55 1.35 2.08
N SER A 186 -9.68 1.60 2.74
CA SER A 186 -10.33 0.63 3.61
C SER A 186 -11.72 0.24 3.12
N VAL A 187 -12.65 1.17 3.07
CA VAL A 187 -14.06 0.89 2.76
C VAL A 187 -14.28 0.76 1.25
N VAL A 188 -13.79 1.74 0.47
CA VAL A 188 -14.01 1.74 -0.99
C VAL A 188 -13.29 0.59 -1.67
N VAL A 189 -12.03 0.33 -1.31
CA VAL A 189 -11.27 -0.80 -1.88
C VAL A 189 -12.00 -2.13 -1.69
N SER A 190 -12.76 -2.31 -0.61
CA SER A 190 -13.56 -3.53 -0.37
C SER A 190 -14.77 -3.67 -1.31
N GLN A 191 -15.11 -2.63 -2.07
CA GLN A 191 -16.16 -2.67 -3.10
C GLN A 191 -15.58 -2.91 -4.51
N MET A 192 -14.25 -3.03 -4.61
CA MET A 192 -13.63 -3.45 -5.86
C MET A 192 -13.95 -4.91 -6.15
N THR A 193 -14.05 -5.24 -7.42
CA THR A 193 -14.13 -6.61 -7.93
C THR A 193 -12.94 -6.86 -8.86
N SER A 194 -12.65 -8.11 -9.19
CA SER A 194 -11.64 -8.44 -10.21
C SER A 194 -11.82 -7.65 -11.50
N ASP A 195 -13.06 -7.57 -12.00
CA ASP A 195 -13.37 -6.85 -13.22
C ASP A 195 -13.12 -5.34 -13.12
N LEU A 196 -13.43 -4.73 -11.96
CA LEU A 196 -13.15 -3.31 -11.72
C LEU A 196 -11.65 -3.04 -11.56
N ILE A 197 -10.91 -4.01 -11.02
CA ILE A 197 -9.46 -3.94 -10.93
C ILE A 197 -8.88 -4.02 -12.35
N GLU A 198 -9.27 -5.01 -13.15
CA GLU A 198 -8.81 -5.17 -14.54
C GLU A 198 -9.08 -3.91 -15.40
N GLN A 199 -10.24 -3.26 -15.24
CA GLN A 199 -10.56 -2.02 -15.94
C GLN A 199 -9.63 -0.85 -15.55
N ARG A 200 -9.11 -0.82 -14.32
CA ARG A 200 -8.21 0.23 -13.83
C ARG A 200 -6.73 -0.13 -13.94
N ASP A 201 -6.43 -1.39 -14.03
CA ASP A 201 -5.10 -1.98 -14.10
C ASP A 201 -5.05 -3.06 -15.19
N PRO A 202 -5.25 -2.69 -16.48
CA PRO A 202 -5.33 -3.64 -17.59
C PRO A 202 -4.00 -4.38 -17.82
N ASP A 203 -2.89 -3.78 -17.44
CA ASP A 203 -1.56 -4.36 -17.58
C ASP A 203 -1.19 -5.30 -16.41
N GLY A 204 -2.04 -5.39 -15.38
CA GLY A 204 -1.88 -6.31 -14.26
C GLY A 204 -0.75 -5.93 -13.30
N GLU A 205 -0.47 -4.66 -13.14
CA GLU A 205 0.61 -4.18 -12.31
C GLU A 205 0.45 -4.62 -10.85
N ILE A 206 -0.78 -4.54 -10.30
CA ILE A 206 -1.08 -5.00 -8.93
C ILE A 206 -0.76 -6.50 -8.80
N ALA A 207 -1.17 -7.32 -9.77
CA ALA A 207 -0.88 -8.75 -9.77
C ALA A 207 0.63 -9.02 -9.80
N SER A 208 1.40 -8.17 -10.52
CA SER A 208 2.86 -8.26 -10.56
C SER A 208 3.50 -7.98 -9.20
N TRP A 209 2.99 -7.02 -8.43
CA TRP A 209 3.48 -6.76 -7.07
C TRP A 209 3.22 -7.95 -6.14
N LEU A 210 2.01 -8.49 -6.17
CA LEU A 210 1.65 -9.64 -5.35
C LEU A 210 2.54 -10.85 -5.67
N THR A 211 2.73 -11.13 -6.96
CA THR A 211 3.59 -12.22 -7.44
C THR A 211 5.03 -12.03 -6.96
N ALA A 212 5.58 -10.82 -7.07
CA ALA A 212 6.94 -10.53 -6.62
C ALA A 212 7.11 -10.73 -5.10
N ILE A 213 6.14 -10.30 -4.29
CA ILE A 213 6.15 -10.54 -2.84
C ILE A 213 6.13 -12.05 -2.55
N GLY A 214 5.25 -12.80 -3.24
CA GLY A 214 5.17 -14.26 -3.09
C GLY A 214 6.47 -14.97 -3.47
N GLN A 215 7.12 -14.56 -4.56
CA GLN A 215 8.41 -15.10 -4.99
C GLN A 215 9.54 -14.83 -3.98
N LEU A 216 9.61 -13.59 -3.46
CA LEU A 216 10.58 -13.24 -2.42
C LEU A 216 10.35 -14.08 -1.15
N ALA A 217 9.11 -14.37 -0.78
CA ALA A 217 8.80 -15.22 0.36
C ALA A 217 9.18 -16.69 0.18
N GLN A 218 9.31 -17.17 -1.06
CA GLN A 218 9.71 -18.55 -1.40
C GLN A 218 11.23 -18.72 -1.56
N SER A 219 11.98 -17.61 -1.67
CA SER A 219 13.42 -17.62 -1.99
C SER A 219 14.34 -17.93 -0.78
N ILE A 220 13.79 -18.30 0.37
CA ILE A 220 14.54 -18.62 1.61
C ILE A 220 14.44 -20.09 1.95
#